data_dfa6d4421ed2a60587f751b1f6a8dfd0
#
_entry.id   dfa6d4421ed2a60587f751b1f6a8dfd0
#
_cell.length_a   1.000
_cell.length_b   1.000
_cell.length_c   1.000
_cell.angle_alpha   90.00
_cell.angle_beta   90.00
_cell.angle_gamma   90.00
#
_symmetry.space_group_name_H-M   'P 1'
#
loop_
_entity.id
_entity.type
_entity.pdbx_description
1 polymer ?
#
loop_
_entity_poly.entity_id
_entity_poly.type
_entity_poly.pdbx_seq_one_letter_code
_entity_poly.pdbx_strand_id
1 'polypeptide(L)'
;MRIGRSTAAAALLATGLAIGVLPAALPAQTVNKPSKAQIDSAAYVLQVISSALESKDVEPPVKTALFECLYANPLSQISAATDKVIAGNPGKVNRKDPSQMLAVIAGTCGYRPAAPAAKSAPKK
;
A
#
# COMPACT_ATOMS: atom_id res chain seq x y z
N MET A 1 -7.06 72.99 -13.45
CA MET A 1 -7.86 71.95 -12.82
C MET A 1 -8.89 71.45 -13.81
N ARG A 2 -8.59 70.41 -14.39
CA ARG A 2 -9.54 69.73 -15.27
C ARG A 2 -9.73 68.35 -14.83
N ILE A 3 -10.88 68.12 -14.35
CA ILE A 3 -11.29 66.80 -13.95
C ILE A 3 -11.65 66.06 -15.21
N GLY A 4 -10.79 65.18 -15.59
CA GLY A 4 -11.10 64.31 -16.72
C GLY A 4 -12.19 63.35 -16.33
N ARG A 5 -13.28 63.51 -16.97
CA ARG A 5 -14.34 62.53 -16.85
C ARG A 5 -13.94 61.31 -17.64
N SER A 6 -13.46 60.36 -16.92
CA SER A 6 -13.34 59.04 -17.50
C SER A 6 -14.71 58.41 -17.48
N THR A 7 -15.27 58.36 -18.61
CA THR A 7 -16.45 57.54 -18.81
C THR A 7 -16.03 56.11 -18.64
N ALA A 8 -16.41 55.56 -17.55
CA ALA A 8 -16.28 54.14 -17.35
C ALA A 8 -17.21 53.46 -18.36
N ALA A 9 -16.62 52.92 -19.31
CA ALA A 9 -17.34 51.98 -20.16
C ALA A 9 -17.62 50.76 -19.28
N ALA A 10 -18.85 50.62 -18.97
CA ALA A 10 -19.30 49.39 -18.34
C ALA A 10 -19.13 48.26 -19.33
N ALA A 11 -18.08 47.58 -19.21
CA ALA A 11 -17.95 46.33 -19.88
C ALA A 11 -18.95 45.36 -19.24
N LEU A 12 -19.99 45.16 -19.95
CA LEU A 12 -20.88 44.07 -19.62
C LEU A 12 -20.10 42.80 -19.74
N LEU A 13 -19.71 42.35 -18.60
CA LEU A 13 -19.23 41.04 -18.49
C LEU A 13 -20.38 40.10 -18.73
N ALA A 14 -20.42 39.63 -19.93
CA ALA A 14 -21.13 38.41 -20.15
C ALA A 14 -20.47 37.36 -19.29
N THR A 15 -21.03 37.17 -18.17
CA THR A 15 -20.75 36.01 -17.37
C THR A 15 -21.25 34.83 -18.13
N GLY A 16 -20.43 34.36 -18.98
CA GLY A 16 -20.55 33.01 -19.40
C GLY A 16 -20.28 32.18 -18.17
N LEU A 17 -21.31 31.70 -17.54
CA LEU A 17 -21.20 30.58 -16.68
C LEU A 17 -20.79 29.41 -17.57
N ALA A 18 -19.55 29.34 -17.83
CA ALA A 18 -18.97 28.08 -18.12
C ALA A 18 -18.99 27.35 -16.79
N ILE A 19 -20.08 26.70 -16.53
CA ILE A 19 -20.05 25.60 -15.65
C ILE A 19 -19.15 24.61 -16.37
N GLY A 20 -17.91 24.80 -16.20
CA GLY A 20 -17.00 23.73 -16.44
C GLY A 20 -17.44 22.65 -15.50
N VAL A 21 -18.25 21.79 -16.01
CA VAL A 21 -18.25 20.47 -15.49
C VAL A 21 -16.82 20.06 -15.69
N LEU A 22 -16.06 20.29 -14.68
CA LEU A 22 -14.88 19.52 -14.50
C LEU A 22 -15.40 18.11 -14.52
N PRO A 23 -15.10 17.35 -15.53
CA PRO A 23 -15.19 15.96 -15.32
C PRO A 23 -14.34 15.79 -14.10
N ALA A 24 -14.93 15.36 -13.06
CA ALA A 24 -14.15 14.82 -12.02
C ALA A 24 -13.23 13.87 -12.75
N ALA A 25 -12.09 14.37 -13.11
CA ALA A 25 -11.03 13.52 -13.44
C ALA A 25 -10.80 12.82 -12.12
N LEU A 26 -11.57 11.83 -11.96
CA LEU A 26 -11.09 10.70 -11.22
C LEU A 26 -9.69 10.63 -11.68
N PRO A 27 -8.72 10.74 -10.77
CA PRO A 27 -7.38 10.45 -11.14
C PRO A 27 -7.55 9.17 -11.89
N ALA A 28 -7.38 9.30 -13.15
CA ALA A 28 -7.60 8.17 -13.97
C ALA A 28 -6.80 7.18 -13.25
N GLN A 29 -7.50 6.26 -12.73
CA GLN A 29 -6.80 5.15 -12.29
C GLN A 29 -6.21 4.66 -13.55
N THR A 30 -5.11 5.26 -13.84
CA THR A 30 -4.17 4.61 -14.66
C THR A 30 -3.97 3.34 -13.92
N VAL A 31 -4.76 2.40 -14.29
CA VAL A 31 -4.48 1.05 -13.96
C VAL A 31 -3.16 0.86 -14.66
N ASN A 32 -2.12 1.27 -13.96
CA ASN A 32 -0.79 1.02 -14.42
C ASN A 32 -0.72 -0.48 -14.50
N LYS A 33 -0.71 -0.94 -15.71
CA LYS A 33 -0.49 -2.32 -15.98
C LYS A 33 0.71 -2.73 -15.13
N PRO A 34 0.56 -3.68 -14.22
CA PRO A 34 1.66 -4.01 -13.34
C PRO A 34 2.85 -4.48 -14.17
N SER A 35 4.01 -4.02 -13.77
CA SER A 35 5.25 -4.47 -14.41
C SER A 35 5.48 -5.94 -14.13
N LYS A 36 6.28 -6.58 -14.97
CA LYS A 36 6.65 -7.97 -14.73
C LYS A 36 7.25 -8.15 -13.34
N ALA A 37 8.09 -7.23 -12.91
CA ALA A 37 8.69 -7.29 -11.57
C ALA A 37 7.64 -7.24 -10.46
N GLN A 38 6.59 -6.44 -10.62
CA GLN A 38 5.50 -6.38 -9.66
C GLN A 38 4.67 -7.67 -9.64
N ILE A 39 4.45 -8.26 -10.80
CA ILE A 39 3.75 -9.54 -10.91
C ILE A 39 4.57 -10.65 -10.25
N ASP A 40 5.86 -10.72 -10.55
CA ASP A 40 6.74 -11.73 -9.97
C ASP A 40 6.82 -11.60 -8.45
N SER A 41 6.91 -10.36 -7.96
CA SER A 41 6.93 -10.10 -6.52
C SER A 41 5.62 -10.53 -5.85
N ALA A 42 4.49 -10.20 -6.45
CA ALA A 42 3.19 -10.58 -5.92
C ALA A 42 3.00 -12.11 -5.93
N ALA A 43 3.43 -12.77 -6.99
CA ALA A 43 3.38 -14.21 -7.08
C ALA A 43 4.22 -14.88 -5.99
N TYR A 44 5.41 -14.36 -5.75
CA TYR A 44 6.28 -14.87 -4.70
C TYR A 44 5.69 -14.65 -3.30
N VAL A 45 5.16 -13.46 -3.05
CA VAL A 45 4.47 -13.16 -1.79
C VAL A 45 3.31 -14.14 -1.57
N LEU A 46 2.51 -14.37 -2.60
CA LEU A 46 1.41 -15.32 -2.51
C LEU A 46 1.91 -16.73 -2.21
N GLN A 47 2.97 -17.15 -2.86
CA GLN A 47 3.57 -18.46 -2.61
C GLN A 47 4.01 -18.61 -1.17
N VAL A 48 4.69 -17.60 -0.62
CA VAL A 48 5.12 -17.61 0.79
C VAL A 48 3.92 -17.69 1.72
N ILE A 49 2.89 -16.90 1.47
CA ILE A 49 1.68 -16.92 2.29
C ILE A 49 0.98 -18.28 2.22
N SER A 50 0.81 -18.82 1.03
CA SER A 50 0.17 -20.13 0.86
C SER A 50 0.92 -21.23 1.58
N SER A 51 2.23 -21.25 1.42
CA SER A 51 3.09 -22.22 2.14
C SER A 51 2.97 -22.08 3.66
N ALA A 52 2.90 -20.82 4.13
CA ALA A 52 2.75 -20.57 5.55
C ALA A 52 1.40 -21.05 6.10
N LEU A 53 0.34 -20.85 5.34
CA LEU A 53 -1.00 -21.28 5.75
C LEU A 53 -1.11 -22.80 5.82
N GLU A 54 -0.40 -23.49 4.96
CA GLU A 54 -0.37 -24.95 4.93
C GLU A 54 0.61 -25.56 5.95
N SER A 55 1.60 -24.81 6.35
CA SER A 55 2.65 -25.31 7.25
C SER A 55 2.15 -25.56 8.65
N LYS A 56 2.58 -26.63 9.24
CA LYS A 56 2.32 -26.95 10.65
C LYS A 56 3.25 -26.18 11.59
N ASP A 57 4.35 -25.68 11.05
CA ASP A 57 5.36 -25.00 11.85
C ASP A 57 5.04 -23.51 12.05
N VAL A 58 4.07 -22.99 11.32
CA VAL A 58 3.65 -21.60 11.46
C VAL A 58 2.54 -21.51 12.51
N GLU A 59 2.76 -20.65 13.47
CA GLU A 59 1.83 -20.48 14.57
C GLU A 59 0.46 -19.97 14.12
N PRO A 60 -0.63 -20.44 14.75
CA PRO A 60 -1.97 -20.02 14.40
C PRO A 60 -2.20 -18.51 14.34
N PRO A 61 -1.66 -17.68 15.24
CA PRO A 61 -1.83 -16.23 15.17
C PRO A 61 -1.24 -15.63 13.88
N VAL A 62 -0.12 -16.18 13.39
CA VAL A 62 0.48 -15.74 12.14
C VAL A 62 -0.46 -16.05 10.98
N LYS A 63 -0.98 -17.27 10.94
CA LYS A 63 -1.92 -17.69 9.91
C LYS A 63 -3.17 -16.81 9.89
N THR A 64 -3.71 -16.52 11.06
CA THR A 64 -4.87 -15.64 11.17
C THR A 64 -4.56 -14.26 10.62
N ALA A 65 -3.43 -13.67 11.00
CA ALA A 65 -3.02 -12.36 10.51
C ALA A 65 -2.84 -12.34 8.99
N LEU A 66 -2.23 -13.37 8.43
CA LEU A 66 -2.05 -13.48 6.98
C LEU A 66 -3.39 -13.62 6.26
N PHE A 67 -4.28 -14.43 6.81
CA PHE A 67 -5.59 -14.63 6.23
C PHE A 67 -6.42 -13.36 6.24
N GLU A 68 -6.48 -12.68 7.37
CA GLU A 68 -7.17 -11.40 7.50
C GLU A 68 -6.59 -10.34 6.57
N CYS A 69 -5.28 -10.33 6.43
CA CYS A 69 -4.58 -9.41 5.55
C CYS A 69 -4.99 -9.63 4.08
N LEU A 70 -5.02 -10.88 3.63
CA LEU A 70 -5.45 -11.23 2.28
C LEU A 70 -6.92 -10.88 2.05
N TYR A 71 -7.72 -10.99 3.08
CA TYR A 71 -9.13 -10.66 3.00
C TYR A 71 -9.38 -9.16 2.88
N ALA A 72 -8.58 -8.38 3.61
CA ALA A 72 -8.74 -6.94 3.69
C ALA A 72 -8.01 -6.17 2.59
N ASN A 73 -6.98 -6.76 1.99
CA ASN A 73 -6.10 -6.05 1.06
C ASN A 73 -5.82 -6.86 -0.19
N PRO A 74 -5.78 -6.20 -1.35
CA PRO A 74 -5.36 -6.90 -2.56
C PRO A 74 -3.88 -7.31 -2.45
N LEU A 75 -3.57 -8.44 -3.05
CA LEU A 75 -2.22 -8.99 -3.04
C LEU A 75 -1.16 -8.00 -3.55
N SER A 76 -1.51 -7.21 -4.55
CA SER A 76 -0.62 -6.17 -5.09
C SER A 76 -0.21 -5.15 -4.04
N GLN A 77 -1.12 -4.81 -3.14
CA GLN A 77 -0.84 -3.87 -2.06
C GLN A 77 0.04 -4.50 -1.00
N ILE A 78 -0.22 -5.74 -0.65
CA ILE A 78 0.60 -6.49 0.31
C ILE A 78 2.02 -6.64 -0.25
N SER A 79 2.14 -7.00 -1.51
CA SER A 79 3.43 -7.15 -2.17
C SER A 79 4.21 -5.83 -2.23
N ALA A 80 3.55 -4.74 -2.62
CA ALA A 80 4.18 -3.42 -2.68
C ALA A 80 4.66 -2.96 -1.30
N ALA A 81 3.87 -3.18 -0.27
CA ALA A 81 4.24 -2.84 1.10
C ALA A 81 5.42 -3.69 1.59
N THR A 82 5.42 -4.97 1.27
CA THR A 82 6.52 -5.88 1.57
C THR A 82 7.81 -5.42 0.89
N ASP A 83 7.75 -5.11 -0.40
CA ASP A 83 8.89 -4.61 -1.15
C ASP A 83 9.44 -3.31 -0.55
N LYS A 84 8.55 -2.44 -0.11
CA LYS A 84 8.93 -1.17 0.53
C LYS A 84 9.67 -1.39 1.83
N VAL A 85 9.22 -2.32 2.66
CA VAL A 85 9.91 -2.68 3.91
C VAL A 85 11.29 -3.24 3.61
N ILE A 86 11.42 -4.10 2.63
CA ILE A 86 12.70 -4.69 2.26
C ILE A 86 13.65 -3.62 1.73
N ALA A 87 13.16 -2.71 0.89
CA ALA A 87 13.95 -1.62 0.35
C ALA A 87 14.43 -0.65 1.44
N GLY A 88 13.62 -0.46 2.47
CA GLY A 88 13.98 0.36 3.63
C GLY A 88 14.97 -0.29 4.58
N ASN A 89 15.23 -1.57 4.42
CA ASN A 89 16.12 -2.34 5.27
C ASN A 89 17.13 -3.14 4.43
N PRO A 90 17.98 -2.44 3.67
CA PRO A 90 18.89 -3.13 2.76
C PRO A 90 19.82 -4.08 3.50
N GLY A 91 20.00 -5.25 2.94
CA GLY A 91 20.89 -6.27 3.50
C GLY A 91 20.35 -7.01 4.73
N LYS A 92 19.17 -6.64 5.21
CA LYS A 92 18.60 -7.26 6.42
C LYS A 92 17.60 -8.36 6.11
N VAL A 93 17.08 -8.39 4.92
CA VAL A 93 16.10 -9.39 4.50
C VAL A 93 16.62 -10.10 3.26
N ASN A 94 16.73 -11.40 3.36
CA ASN A 94 17.06 -12.22 2.21
C ASN A 94 15.76 -12.64 1.51
N ARG A 95 15.54 -12.10 0.31
CA ARG A 95 14.35 -12.42 -0.47
C ARG A 95 14.25 -13.89 -0.87
N LYS A 96 15.37 -14.61 -0.84
CA LYS A 96 15.38 -16.04 -1.16
C LYS A 96 15.07 -16.92 0.03
N ASP A 97 15.01 -16.35 1.20
CA ASP A 97 14.68 -17.08 2.42
C ASP A 97 13.21 -16.95 2.74
N PRO A 98 12.41 -18.00 2.55
CA PRO A 98 10.96 -17.94 2.81
C PRO A 98 10.62 -17.53 4.23
N SER A 99 11.43 -17.93 5.22
CA SER A 99 11.16 -17.59 6.61
C SER A 99 11.31 -16.10 6.87
N GLN A 100 12.35 -15.48 6.30
CA GLN A 100 12.53 -14.04 6.41
C GLN A 100 11.45 -13.29 5.65
N MET A 101 11.09 -13.76 4.48
CA MET A 101 10.00 -13.18 3.71
C MET A 101 8.67 -13.29 4.46
N LEU A 102 8.41 -14.43 5.09
CA LEU A 102 7.21 -14.60 5.89
C LEU A 102 7.15 -13.61 7.05
N ALA A 103 8.27 -13.40 7.73
CA ALA A 103 8.35 -12.45 8.83
C ALA A 103 8.02 -11.03 8.37
N VAL A 104 8.56 -10.62 7.22
CA VAL A 104 8.28 -9.29 6.65
C VAL A 104 6.82 -9.18 6.23
N ILE A 105 6.29 -10.18 5.55
CA ILE A 105 4.90 -10.20 5.11
C ILE A 105 3.95 -10.15 6.30
N ALA A 106 4.20 -10.97 7.32
CA ALA A 106 3.40 -10.98 8.54
C ALA A 106 3.44 -9.62 9.23
N GLY A 107 4.60 -9.01 9.33
CA GLY A 107 4.75 -7.66 9.88
C GLY A 107 4.00 -6.61 9.07
N THR A 108 4.06 -6.70 7.74
CA THR A 108 3.30 -5.83 6.83
C THR A 108 1.79 -6.00 7.05
N CYS A 109 1.36 -7.21 7.34
CA CYS A 109 -0.03 -7.53 7.66
C CYS A 109 -0.43 -7.18 9.09
N GLY A 110 0.43 -6.52 9.84
CA GLY A 110 0.11 -6.07 11.20
C GLY A 110 0.38 -7.11 12.29
N TYR A 111 0.92 -8.26 11.95
CA TYR A 111 1.29 -9.22 12.97
C TYR A 111 2.45 -8.68 13.79
N ARG A 112 2.28 -8.72 15.09
CA ARG A 112 3.32 -8.36 16.04
C ARG A 112 3.59 -9.59 16.88
N PRO A 113 4.76 -10.21 16.73
CA PRO A 113 5.12 -11.28 17.64
C PRO A 113 5.12 -10.74 19.05
N ALA A 114 4.79 -11.60 19.99
CA ALA A 114 4.93 -11.26 21.39
C ALA A 114 6.33 -10.72 21.61
N ALA A 115 6.42 -9.63 22.35
CA ALA A 115 7.70 -9.01 22.58
C ALA A 115 8.72 -10.03 23.07
N PRO A 116 9.97 -9.88 22.69
CA PRO A 116 11.02 -10.78 23.16
C PRO A 116 10.99 -11.00 24.66
N ALA A 117 10.60 -9.97 25.35
CA ALA A 117 10.41 -10.10 26.77
C ALA A 117 9.34 -11.10 27.13
N ALA A 118 8.32 -11.16 26.34
CA ALA A 118 7.28 -12.15 26.58
C ALA A 118 7.77 -13.55 26.31
N LYS A 119 8.77 -13.69 25.44
CA LYS A 119 9.32 -14.94 25.26
C LYS A 119 10.15 -15.29 26.36
N SER A 120 10.77 -14.37 26.88
CA SER A 120 11.57 -14.65 28.02
C SER A 120 10.71 -14.85 29.23
N ALA A 121 9.52 -14.45 29.12
CA ALA A 121 8.64 -14.79 30.16
C ALA A 121 8.54 -16.27 30.15
N PRO A 122 9.14 -16.76 31.00
CA PRO A 122 9.17 -18.09 31.02
C PRO A 122 7.79 -18.46 31.27
N LYS A 123 7.48 -18.99 30.58
CA LYS A 123 6.58 -19.45 30.76
C LYS A 123 6.72 -20.24 31.66
N LYS A 124 6.34 -20.28 32.34
CA LYS A 124 6.43 -21.10 33.24
C LYS A 124 5.48 -21.93 33.18
#